data_5519d2f714e5ccf992da3bf756e63095
#
_entry.id   5519d2f714e5ccf992da3bf756e63095
#
_cell.length_a   1.000
_cell.length_b   1.000
_cell.length_c   1.000
_cell.angle_alpha   90.00
_cell.angle_beta   90.00
_cell.angle_gamma   90.00
#
_symmetry.space_group_name_H-M   'P 1'
#
loop_
_entity.id
_entity.type
_entity.pdbx_description
1 polymer ?
#
loop_
_entity_poly.entity_id
_entity_poly.type
_entity_poly.pdbx_seq_one_letter_code
_entity_poly.pdbx_strand_id
1 'polypeptide(L)'
;MTKGPLDLVRQLATILDDLAIPYALGGSMASSLIGEPRSTVDVDIAIKLSSGSEYGLLERVTPEFYVSVDAAQIAIQSSSSFNLIDTAHGLKVDLFVLGDSLLDRMQIERRVNIAVPHTPNGIWVTAPEDQILRKLDWYWKADGVSDRQWRDVVGILRVNLTSLDQDYLQHTATAVGLADLLTAALNAAAP
;
A
#
# COMPACT_ATOMS: atom_id res chain seq x y z
N MET A 1 -17.35 -20.99 -1.62
CA MET A 1 -17.16 -19.80 -0.76
C MET A 1 -16.95 -18.59 -1.68
N THR A 2 -17.55 -17.46 -1.35
CA THR A 2 -17.40 -16.24 -2.16
C THR A 2 -16.01 -15.67 -1.87
N LYS A 3 -15.19 -15.48 -2.92
CA LYS A 3 -13.85 -14.87 -2.81
C LYS A 3 -13.98 -13.39 -2.42
N GLY A 4 -13.25 -12.98 -1.42
CA GLY A 4 -13.25 -11.60 -0.92
C GLY A 4 -11.92 -10.89 -1.17
N PRO A 5 -11.83 -9.57 -0.85
CA PRO A 5 -10.60 -8.80 -1.04
C PRO A 5 -9.38 -9.41 -0.34
N LEU A 6 -9.52 -9.97 0.86
CA LEU A 6 -8.41 -10.61 1.57
C LEU A 6 -7.92 -11.88 0.87
N ASP A 7 -8.80 -12.62 0.17
CA ASP A 7 -8.38 -13.79 -0.60
C ASP A 7 -7.55 -13.38 -1.83
N LEU A 8 -7.86 -12.21 -2.43
CA LEU A 8 -7.03 -11.63 -3.47
C LEU A 8 -5.64 -11.24 -2.95
N VAL A 9 -5.59 -10.60 -1.78
CA VAL A 9 -4.30 -10.24 -1.17
C VAL A 9 -3.47 -11.49 -0.91
N ARG A 10 -4.05 -12.56 -0.36
CA ARG A 10 -3.35 -13.84 -0.12
C ARG A 10 -2.80 -14.44 -1.40
N GLN A 11 -3.62 -14.47 -2.45
CA GLN A 11 -3.24 -15.00 -3.76
C GLN A 11 -2.05 -14.22 -4.35
N LEU A 12 -2.13 -12.90 -4.35
CA LEU A 12 -1.05 -12.05 -4.86
C LEU A 12 0.20 -12.07 -3.99
N ALA A 13 0.06 -12.11 -2.67
CA ALA A 13 1.18 -12.28 -1.76
C ALA A 13 1.98 -13.56 -2.10
N THR A 14 1.29 -14.68 -2.32
CA THR A 14 1.93 -15.94 -2.74
C THR A 14 2.66 -15.79 -4.08
N ILE A 15 2.02 -15.18 -5.09
CA ILE A 15 2.63 -14.96 -6.40
C ILE A 15 3.89 -14.08 -6.29
N LEU A 16 3.81 -12.98 -5.53
CA LEU A 16 4.92 -12.05 -5.37
C LEU A 16 6.08 -12.65 -4.57
N ASP A 17 5.77 -13.45 -3.53
CA ASP A 17 6.78 -14.19 -2.76
C ASP A 17 7.50 -15.24 -3.63
N ASP A 18 6.75 -16.02 -4.44
CA ASP A 18 7.30 -17.02 -5.35
C ASP A 18 8.24 -16.40 -6.40
N LEU A 19 7.93 -15.18 -6.83
CA LEU A 19 8.74 -14.41 -7.78
C LEU A 19 9.85 -13.58 -7.12
N ALA A 20 9.97 -13.63 -5.80
CA ALA A 20 10.87 -12.80 -5.01
C ALA A 20 10.72 -11.29 -5.32
N ILE A 21 9.50 -10.84 -5.62
CA ILE A 21 9.18 -9.42 -5.85
C ILE A 21 8.80 -8.79 -4.52
N PRO A 22 9.58 -7.80 -4.02
CA PRO A 22 9.24 -7.08 -2.81
C PRO A 22 7.92 -6.34 -2.96
N TYR A 23 7.02 -6.49 -1.99
CA TYR A 23 5.73 -5.83 -1.99
C TYR A 23 5.32 -5.37 -0.59
N ALA A 24 4.36 -4.46 -0.54
CA ALA A 24 3.67 -4.07 0.69
C ALA A 24 2.19 -3.77 0.39
N LEU A 25 1.29 -4.38 1.14
CA LEU A 25 -0.13 -4.00 1.15
C LEU A 25 -0.23 -2.56 1.68
N GLY A 26 -0.92 -1.71 0.95
CA GLY A 26 -1.11 -0.30 1.24
C GLY A 26 -2.57 0.09 1.32
N GLY A 27 -2.84 1.33 0.98
CA GLY A 27 -4.18 1.87 0.79
C GLY A 27 -5.09 1.75 2.01
N SER A 28 -6.36 1.61 1.75
CA SER A 28 -7.41 1.56 2.78
C SER A 28 -7.40 0.26 3.57
N MET A 29 -7.02 -0.86 2.94
CA MET A 29 -6.97 -2.15 3.63
C MET A 29 -5.83 -2.18 4.65
N ALA A 30 -4.64 -1.69 4.30
CA ALA A 30 -3.55 -1.53 5.26
C ALA A 30 -3.97 -0.62 6.42
N SER A 31 -4.58 0.54 6.13
CA SER A 31 -5.06 1.45 7.17
C SER A 31 -6.06 0.79 8.13
N SER A 32 -6.92 -0.11 7.64
CA SER A 32 -7.86 -0.85 8.48
C SER A 32 -7.21 -1.94 9.33
N LEU A 33 -6.06 -2.46 8.90
CA LEU A 33 -5.29 -3.45 9.66
C LEU A 33 -4.44 -2.83 10.77
N ILE A 34 -3.94 -1.61 10.55
CA ILE A 34 -2.99 -0.94 11.46
C ILE A 34 -3.59 0.29 12.16
N GLY A 35 -4.82 0.67 11.87
CA GLY A 35 -5.52 1.83 12.43
C GLY A 35 -6.96 1.50 12.81
N GLU A 36 -7.85 2.48 12.71
CA GLU A 36 -9.28 2.27 12.95
C GLU A 36 -9.90 1.41 11.83
N PRO A 37 -10.53 0.26 12.16
CA PRO A 37 -11.11 -0.63 11.15
C PRO A 37 -12.26 0.04 10.39
N ARG A 38 -12.26 -0.12 9.07
CA ARG A 38 -13.39 0.24 8.20
C ARG A 38 -13.52 -0.72 7.01
N SER A 39 -14.70 -0.82 6.47
CA SER A 39 -14.93 -1.63 5.26
C SER A 39 -14.24 -1.01 4.05
N THR A 40 -13.55 -1.85 3.28
CA THR A 40 -12.99 -1.52 1.98
C THR A 40 -13.04 -2.75 1.08
N VAL A 41 -13.26 -2.52 -0.20
CA VAL A 41 -13.18 -3.54 -1.25
C VAL A 41 -11.97 -3.31 -2.16
N ASP A 42 -11.35 -2.13 -2.05
CA ASP A 42 -10.16 -1.78 -2.83
C ASP A 42 -8.94 -2.46 -2.23
N VAL A 43 -8.16 -3.12 -3.06
CA VAL A 43 -6.88 -3.73 -2.72
C VAL A 43 -5.78 -2.96 -3.40
N ASP A 44 -4.92 -2.33 -2.63
CA ASP A 44 -3.78 -1.52 -3.10
C ASP A 44 -2.49 -2.22 -2.67
N ILE A 45 -1.66 -2.67 -3.62
CA ILE A 45 -0.38 -3.32 -3.33
C ILE A 45 0.74 -2.55 -4.03
N ALA A 46 1.68 -2.06 -3.24
CA ALA A 46 2.92 -1.49 -3.75
C ALA A 46 3.91 -2.60 -4.06
N ILE A 47 4.55 -2.55 -5.23
CA ILE A 47 5.56 -3.52 -5.67
C ILE A 47 6.84 -2.82 -6.09
N LYS A 48 8.01 -3.41 -5.78
CA LYS A 48 9.29 -2.94 -6.29
C LYS A 48 9.83 -3.93 -7.30
N LEU A 49 9.81 -3.55 -8.57
CA LEU A 49 10.32 -4.38 -9.67
C LEU A 49 11.81 -4.15 -9.87
N SER A 50 12.54 -5.23 -10.11
CA SER A 50 13.88 -5.21 -10.67
C SER A 50 13.81 -5.40 -12.20
N SER A 51 14.85 -4.99 -12.92
CA SER A 51 14.90 -5.15 -14.39
C SER A 51 14.65 -6.61 -14.78
N GLY A 52 13.68 -6.85 -15.64
CA GLY A 52 13.31 -8.16 -16.15
C GLY A 52 12.27 -8.93 -15.30
N SER A 53 12.01 -8.52 -14.05
CA SER A 53 11.02 -9.21 -13.20
C SER A 53 9.57 -8.96 -13.64
N GLU A 54 9.34 -7.92 -14.42
CA GLU A 54 8.04 -7.57 -14.98
C GLU A 54 7.45 -8.65 -15.89
N TYR A 55 8.29 -9.33 -16.68
CA TYR A 55 7.84 -10.40 -17.57
C TYR A 55 7.31 -11.59 -16.78
N GLY A 56 8.05 -12.02 -15.74
CA GLY A 56 7.62 -13.11 -14.88
C GLY A 56 6.33 -12.77 -14.12
N LEU A 57 6.18 -11.52 -13.68
CA LEU A 57 4.95 -11.06 -13.04
C LEU A 57 3.75 -11.16 -14.00
N LEU A 58 3.85 -10.56 -15.19
CA LEU A 58 2.76 -10.56 -16.18
C LEU A 58 2.39 -11.97 -16.62
N GLU A 59 3.38 -12.82 -16.89
CA GLU A 59 3.17 -14.23 -17.23
C GLU A 59 2.39 -14.98 -16.12
N ARG A 60 2.75 -14.71 -14.85
CA ARG A 60 2.19 -15.41 -13.70
C ARG A 60 0.77 -14.95 -13.34
N VAL A 61 0.44 -13.65 -13.55
CA VAL A 61 -0.89 -13.10 -13.20
C VAL A 61 -1.93 -13.25 -14.34
N THR A 62 -1.52 -13.23 -15.61
CA THR A 62 -2.42 -13.26 -16.77
C THR A 62 -3.38 -14.47 -16.80
N PRO A 63 -3.01 -15.70 -16.37
CA PRO A 63 -3.95 -16.83 -16.35
C PRO A 63 -5.09 -16.66 -15.33
N GLU A 64 -4.90 -15.85 -14.30
CA GLU A 64 -5.82 -15.72 -13.16
C GLU A 64 -6.55 -14.37 -13.13
N PHE A 65 -5.97 -13.35 -13.80
CA PHE A 65 -6.49 -12.00 -13.82
C PHE A 65 -6.53 -11.45 -15.25
N TYR A 66 -7.54 -10.66 -15.52
CA TYR A 66 -7.45 -9.77 -16.67
C TYR A 66 -6.48 -8.63 -16.37
N VAL A 67 -5.53 -8.41 -17.25
CA VAL A 67 -4.57 -7.31 -17.21
C VAL A 67 -4.37 -6.73 -18.61
N SER A 68 -4.41 -5.41 -18.72
CA SER A 68 -3.98 -4.74 -19.95
C SER A 68 -2.46 -4.70 -19.98
N VAL A 69 -1.83 -5.53 -20.81
CA VAL A 69 -0.37 -5.65 -20.89
C VAL A 69 0.26 -4.31 -21.26
N ASP A 70 -0.32 -3.60 -22.24
CA ASP A 70 0.19 -2.27 -22.65
C ASP A 70 0.13 -1.26 -21.51
N ALA A 71 -1.00 -1.20 -20.76
CA ALA A 71 -1.13 -0.32 -19.61
C ALA A 71 -0.14 -0.69 -18.49
N ALA A 72 0.06 -1.99 -18.25
CA ALA A 72 1.04 -2.47 -17.28
C ALA A 72 2.48 -2.07 -17.66
N GLN A 73 2.85 -2.21 -18.94
CA GLN A 73 4.18 -1.81 -19.42
C GLN A 73 4.42 -0.30 -19.26
N ILE A 74 3.42 0.52 -19.61
CA ILE A 74 3.49 1.98 -19.40
C ILE A 74 3.64 2.30 -17.91
N ALA A 75 2.85 1.67 -17.05
CA ALA A 75 2.91 1.88 -15.61
C ALA A 75 4.27 1.49 -15.01
N ILE A 76 4.86 0.40 -15.47
CA ILE A 76 6.20 -0.05 -15.06
C ILE A 76 7.27 0.97 -15.46
N GLN A 77 7.22 1.47 -16.69
CA GLN A 77 8.19 2.46 -17.19
C GLN A 77 8.07 3.81 -16.47
N SER A 78 6.85 4.20 -16.08
CA SER A 78 6.57 5.51 -15.46
C SER A 78 6.46 5.47 -13.93
N SER A 79 6.73 4.32 -13.29
CA SER A 79 6.55 4.13 -11.84
C SER A 79 5.17 4.63 -11.39
N SER A 80 4.13 4.15 -12.07
CA SER A 80 2.73 4.45 -11.78
C SER A 80 1.97 3.18 -11.43
N SER A 81 0.65 3.12 -11.62
CA SER A 81 -0.15 1.96 -11.26
C SER A 81 -0.85 1.33 -12.44
N PHE A 82 -1.11 0.03 -12.34
CA PHE A 82 -1.98 -0.72 -13.23
C PHE A 82 -2.89 -1.68 -12.45
N ASN A 83 -3.94 -2.16 -13.11
CA ASN A 83 -4.97 -2.95 -12.45
C ASN A 83 -4.87 -4.43 -12.82
N LEU A 84 -5.12 -5.30 -11.86
CA LEU A 84 -5.46 -6.70 -12.06
C LEU A 84 -6.94 -6.88 -11.70
N ILE A 85 -7.71 -7.53 -12.58
CA ILE A 85 -9.15 -7.72 -12.41
C ILE A 85 -9.45 -9.21 -12.36
N ASP A 86 -9.97 -9.68 -11.23
CA ASP A 86 -10.58 -10.99 -11.10
C ASP A 86 -12.00 -10.92 -11.70
N THR A 87 -12.11 -11.26 -12.96
CA THR A 87 -13.37 -11.17 -13.71
C THR A 87 -14.44 -12.15 -13.23
N ALA A 88 -14.02 -13.26 -12.60
CA ALA A 88 -14.94 -14.26 -12.07
C ALA A 88 -15.68 -13.78 -10.82
N HIS A 89 -15.06 -12.88 -10.04
CA HIS A 89 -15.62 -12.40 -8.78
C HIS A 89 -15.87 -10.88 -8.77
N GLY A 90 -15.53 -10.16 -9.85
CA GLY A 90 -15.70 -8.71 -9.95
C GLY A 90 -14.81 -7.93 -8.99
N LEU A 91 -13.65 -8.48 -8.62
CA LEU A 91 -12.72 -7.86 -7.68
C LEU A 91 -11.53 -7.24 -8.44
N LYS A 92 -10.99 -6.15 -7.90
CA LYS A 92 -9.87 -5.41 -8.50
C LYS A 92 -8.73 -5.23 -7.51
N VAL A 93 -7.50 -5.30 -8.02
CA VAL A 93 -6.29 -4.91 -7.30
C VAL A 93 -5.57 -3.84 -8.09
N ASP A 94 -5.17 -2.79 -7.42
CA ASP A 94 -4.30 -1.75 -7.95
C ASP A 94 -2.85 -2.06 -7.55
N LEU A 95 -2.00 -2.39 -8.53
CA LEU A 95 -0.57 -2.58 -8.33
C LEU A 95 0.15 -1.25 -8.58
N PHE A 96 0.77 -0.71 -7.53
CA PHE A 96 1.58 0.52 -7.59
C PHE A 96 3.05 0.15 -7.76
N VAL A 97 3.60 0.49 -8.91
CA VAL A 97 5.03 0.26 -9.20
C VAL A 97 5.84 1.37 -8.55
N LEU A 98 6.63 1.01 -7.55
CA LEU A 98 7.42 1.97 -6.78
C LEU A 98 8.66 2.42 -7.56
N GLY A 99 8.87 3.73 -7.57
CA GLY A 99 10.08 4.38 -8.08
C GLY A 99 11.21 4.42 -7.04
N ASP A 100 12.01 5.49 -7.10
CA ASP A 100 13.19 5.69 -6.23
C ASP A 100 13.02 6.87 -5.26
N SER A 101 11.79 7.38 -5.09
CA SER A 101 11.54 8.42 -4.09
C SER A 101 11.82 7.90 -2.67
N LEU A 102 12.06 8.81 -1.73
CA LEU A 102 12.27 8.44 -0.33
C LEU A 102 11.10 7.60 0.20
N LEU A 103 9.86 8.04 -0.03
CA LEU A 103 8.66 7.32 0.41
C LEU A 103 8.53 5.94 -0.24
N ASP A 104 8.90 5.78 -1.52
CA ASP A 104 8.85 4.49 -2.21
C ASP A 104 9.83 3.49 -1.59
N ARG A 105 11.06 3.92 -1.33
CA ARG A 105 12.07 3.07 -0.70
C ARG A 105 11.67 2.65 0.69
N MET A 106 11.28 3.62 1.53
CA MET A 106 10.90 3.34 2.93
C MET A 106 9.69 2.41 3.02
N GLN A 107 8.71 2.54 2.12
CA GLN A 107 7.54 1.66 2.09
C GLN A 107 7.90 0.19 1.94
N ILE A 108 8.98 -0.14 1.24
CA ILE A 108 9.47 -1.52 1.08
C ILE A 108 10.46 -1.90 2.19
N GLU A 109 11.40 -1.03 2.54
CA GLU A 109 12.45 -1.33 3.50
C GLU A 109 11.92 -1.52 4.92
N ARG A 110 10.92 -0.73 5.31
CA ARG A 110 10.32 -0.73 6.66
C ARG A 110 9.03 -1.55 6.77
N ARG A 111 8.57 -2.17 5.67
CA ARG A 111 7.34 -2.96 5.71
C ARG A 111 7.36 -4.01 6.83
N VAL A 112 6.21 -4.27 7.39
CA VAL A 112 6.03 -5.24 8.48
C VAL A 112 5.32 -6.49 7.98
N ASN A 113 5.70 -7.66 8.49
CA ASN A 113 5.01 -8.89 8.16
C ASN A 113 3.92 -9.17 9.20
N ILE A 114 2.69 -9.35 8.73
CA ILE A 114 1.53 -9.65 9.59
C ILE A 114 1.10 -11.08 9.33
N ALA A 115 1.00 -11.87 10.40
CA ALA A 115 0.46 -13.21 10.34
C ALA A 115 -1.04 -13.17 9.98
N VAL A 116 -1.41 -13.83 8.91
CA VAL A 116 -2.81 -13.93 8.44
C VAL A 116 -3.16 -15.40 8.30
N PRO A 117 -4.34 -15.84 8.81
CA PRO A 117 -4.77 -17.24 8.67
C PRO A 117 -4.72 -17.70 7.20
N HIS A 118 -4.27 -18.94 6.99
CA HIS A 118 -4.13 -19.55 5.65
C HIS A 118 -3.10 -18.85 4.72
N THR A 119 -2.15 -18.11 5.28
CA THR A 119 -1.02 -17.51 4.54
C THR A 119 0.27 -17.88 5.27
N PRO A 120 0.99 -18.93 4.84
CA PRO A 120 2.13 -19.47 5.59
C PRO A 120 3.24 -18.46 5.87
N ASN A 121 3.49 -17.56 4.92
CA ASN A 121 4.52 -16.52 5.01
C ASN A 121 4.01 -15.19 5.61
N GLY A 122 2.73 -15.13 6.04
CA GLY A 122 2.10 -13.86 6.39
C GLY A 122 1.88 -12.95 5.17
N ILE A 123 1.61 -11.68 5.43
CA ILE A 123 1.43 -10.64 4.40
C ILE A 123 2.31 -9.44 4.78
N TRP A 124 3.08 -8.95 3.83
CA TRP A 124 3.83 -7.71 4.01
C TRP A 124 2.90 -6.51 3.88
N VAL A 125 2.91 -5.65 4.89
CA VAL A 125 2.07 -4.46 4.99
C VAL A 125 2.96 -3.25 5.20
N THR A 126 2.59 -2.12 4.62
CA THR A 126 3.26 -0.84 4.85
C THR A 126 3.27 -0.52 6.35
N ALA A 127 4.43 -0.16 6.91
CA ALA A 127 4.55 0.23 8.31
C ALA A 127 3.65 1.44 8.64
N PRO A 128 3.17 1.57 9.88
CA PRO A 128 2.25 2.64 10.24
C PRO A 128 2.76 4.04 9.89
N GLU A 129 4.03 4.34 10.16
CA GLU A 129 4.65 5.63 9.84
C GLU A 129 4.64 5.91 8.34
N ASP A 130 5.03 4.91 7.54
CA ASP A 130 5.11 5.05 6.09
C ASP A 130 3.71 5.14 5.47
N GLN A 131 2.72 4.46 6.05
CA GLN A 131 1.32 4.57 5.64
C GLN A 131 0.76 5.98 5.93
N ILE A 132 1.08 6.57 7.09
CA ILE A 132 0.75 7.95 7.43
C ILE A 132 1.36 8.91 6.40
N LEU A 133 2.67 8.82 6.17
CA LEU A 133 3.39 9.68 5.23
C LEU A 133 2.85 9.57 3.80
N ARG A 134 2.58 8.36 3.33
CA ARG A 134 2.03 8.11 2.00
C ARG A 134 0.63 8.72 1.85
N LYS A 135 -0.22 8.60 2.86
CA LYS A 135 -1.56 9.19 2.85
C LYS A 135 -1.55 10.71 2.94
N LEU A 136 -0.62 11.28 3.69
CA LEU A 136 -0.41 12.74 3.72
C LEU A 136 0.10 13.25 2.37
N ASP A 137 1.00 12.53 1.69
CA ASP A 137 1.48 12.85 0.35
C ASP A 137 0.32 12.85 -0.68
N TRP A 138 -0.54 11.83 -0.63
CA TRP A 138 -1.72 11.79 -1.50
C TRP A 138 -2.75 12.86 -1.16
N TYR A 139 -2.95 13.16 0.13
CA TYR A 139 -3.81 14.25 0.56
C TYR A 139 -3.31 15.60 0.05
N TRP A 140 -2.01 15.85 0.16
CA TRP A 140 -1.38 17.06 -0.36
C TRP A 140 -1.51 17.17 -1.88
N LYS A 141 -1.25 16.11 -2.63
CA LYS A 141 -1.37 16.05 -4.09
C LYS A 141 -2.82 16.21 -4.59
N ALA A 142 -3.80 15.96 -3.73
CA ALA A 142 -5.22 16.17 -3.98
C ALA A 142 -5.72 17.54 -3.44
N ASP A 143 -4.85 18.53 -3.31
CA ASP A 143 -5.15 19.88 -2.81
C ASP A 143 -5.89 19.91 -1.46
N GLY A 144 -5.67 18.90 -0.63
CA GLY A 144 -6.22 18.82 0.72
C GLY A 144 -7.72 18.51 0.79
N VAL A 145 -8.34 18.02 -0.28
CA VAL A 145 -9.80 17.79 -0.32
C VAL A 145 -10.24 16.35 -0.03
N SER A 146 -9.31 15.45 0.26
CA SER A 146 -9.64 14.03 0.48
C SER A 146 -9.90 13.71 1.95
N ASP A 147 -11.14 13.88 2.43
CA ASP A 147 -11.58 13.49 3.78
C ASP A 147 -11.25 12.05 4.12
N ARG A 148 -11.24 11.15 3.13
CA ARG A 148 -10.93 9.73 3.31
C ARG A 148 -9.47 9.53 3.71
N GLN A 149 -8.52 10.18 3.00
CA GLN A 149 -7.10 10.09 3.34
C GLN A 149 -6.81 10.67 4.71
N TRP A 150 -7.40 11.83 5.02
CA TRP A 150 -7.26 12.48 6.31
C TRP A 150 -7.76 11.61 7.47
N ARG A 151 -8.95 11.04 7.33
CA ARG A 151 -9.54 10.13 8.33
C ARG A 151 -8.68 8.91 8.59
N ASP A 152 -8.15 8.30 7.53
CA ASP A 152 -7.26 7.14 7.66
C ASP A 152 -5.97 7.52 8.41
N VAL A 153 -5.37 8.68 8.14
CA VAL A 153 -4.19 9.19 8.86
C VAL A 153 -4.48 9.34 10.35
N VAL A 154 -5.56 10.06 10.68
CA VAL A 154 -5.96 10.29 12.09
C VAL A 154 -6.25 8.96 12.80
N GLY A 155 -6.93 8.02 12.13
CA GLY A 155 -7.22 6.70 12.68
C GLY A 155 -5.96 5.87 12.95
N ILE A 156 -4.95 5.91 12.08
CA ILE A 156 -3.67 5.24 12.31
C ILE A 156 -2.93 5.89 13.48
N LEU A 157 -2.88 7.22 13.53
CA LEU A 157 -2.23 7.96 14.62
C LEU A 157 -2.84 7.62 15.97
N ARG A 158 -4.18 7.63 16.11
CA ARG A 158 -4.86 7.34 17.37
C ARG A 158 -4.55 5.95 17.91
N VAL A 159 -4.55 4.94 17.03
CA VAL A 159 -4.32 3.55 17.44
C VAL A 159 -2.85 3.29 17.81
N ASN A 160 -1.92 3.98 17.15
CA ASN A 160 -0.49 3.68 17.27
C ASN A 160 0.34 4.76 17.99
N LEU A 161 -0.28 5.79 18.56
CA LEU A 161 0.40 6.99 19.06
C LEU A 161 1.62 6.69 19.96
N THR A 162 1.53 5.65 20.78
CA THR A 162 2.59 5.26 21.74
C THR A 162 3.63 4.31 21.15
N SER A 163 3.37 3.71 19.98
CA SER A 163 4.25 2.72 19.34
C SER A 163 4.96 3.24 18.09
N LEU A 164 4.53 4.42 17.58
CA LEU A 164 5.16 5.05 16.42
C LEU A 164 6.58 5.51 16.73
N ASP A 165 7.48 5.32 15.77
CA ASP A 165 8.78 5.98 15.75
C ASP A 165 8.59 7.48 15.39
N GLN A 166 8.38 8.30 16.41
CA GLN A 166 8.10 9.73 16.27
C GLN A 166 9.26 10.49 15.61
N ASP A 167 10.50 10.10 15.93
CA ASP A 167 11.69 10.76 15.37
C ASP A 167 11.80 10.48 13.88
N TYR A 168 11.62 9.23 13.47
CA TYR A 168 11.56 8.84 12.06
C TYR A 168 10.43 9.56 11.32
N LEU A 169 9.23 9.56 11.89
CA LEU A 169 8.05 10.16 11.28
C LEU A 169 8.24 11.67 11.04
N GLN A 170 8.72 12.39 12.05
CA GLN A 170 8.98 13.82 11.97
C GLN A 170 10.12 14.16 10.99
N HIS A 171 11.21 13.39 11.07
CA HIS A 171 12.37 13.60 10.19
C HIS A 171 12.00 13.37 8.72
N THR A 172 11.30 12.27 8.44
CA THR A 172 10.90 11.93 7.08
C THR A 172 9.84 12.88 6.54
N ALA A 173 8.84 13.26 7.35
CA ALA A 173 7.86 14.29 6.96
C ALA A 173 8.53 15.60 6.57
N THR A 174 9.54 16.03 7.34
CA THR A 174 10.31 17.24 7.03
C THR A 174 11.06 17.10 5.70
N ALA A 175 11.72 15.96 5.49
CA ALA A 175 12.50 15.70 4.27
C ALA A 175 11.64 15.69 2.98
N VAL A 176 10.35 15.34 3.10
CA VAL A 176 9.43 15.29 1.94
C VAL A 176 8.42 16.45 1.91
N GLY A 177 8.57 17.47 2.78
CA GLY A 177 7.73 18.66 2.79
C GLY A 177 6.32 18.46 3.36
N LEU A 178 6.12 17.47 4.24
CA LEU A 178 4.83 17.12 4.85
C LEU A 178 4.74 17.49 6.34
N ALA A 179 5.73 18.20 6.91
CA ALA A 179 5.83 18.48 8.35
C ALA A 179 4.59 19.19 8.91
N ASP A 180 4.07 20.20 8.20
CA ASP A 180 2.90 20.96 8.65
C ASP A 180 1.63 20.10 8.64
N LEU A 181 1.45 19.27 7.61
CA LEU A 181 0.32 18.32 7.53
C LEU A 181 0.41 17.25 8.62
N LEU A 182 1.61 16.74 8.90
CA LEU A 182 1.82 15.81 10.00
C LEU A 182 1.46 16.44 11.35
N THR A 183 1.91 17.67 11.58
CA THR A 183 1.59 18.41 12.82
C THR A 183 0.08 18.61 12.98
N ALA A 184 -0.61 19.00 11.90
CA ALA A 184 -2.06 19.13 11.92
C ALA A 184 -2.77 17.80 12.20
N ALA A 185 -2.28 16.69 11.62
CA ALA A 185 -2.84 15.36 11.84
C ALA A 185 -2.62 14.85 13.27
N LEU A 186 -1.44 15.10 13.86
CA LEU A 186 -1.14 14.78 15.26
C LEU A 186 -2.09 15.54 16.21
N ASN A 187 -2.32 16.83 15.96
CA ASN A 187 -3.26 17.64 16.74
C ASN A 187 -4.71 17.12 16.62
N ALA A 188 -5.11 16.67 15.42
CA ALA A 188 -6.44 16.09 15.20
C ALA A 188 -6.61 14.69 15.80
N ALA A 189 -5.52 13.97 16.02
CA ALA A 189 -5.51 12.64 16.65
C ALA A 189 -5.43 12.70 18.18
N ALA A 190 -5.06 13.85 18.76
CA ALA A 190 -5.01 14.04 20.21
C ALA A 190 -6.40 13.83 20.84
N PRO A 191 -6.48 13.25 22.07
CA PRO A 191 -7.72 12.98 22.78
C PRO A 191 -8.49 14.24 23.16
#